data_7713a7ff7ff4339ce010de1055a2b529
#
_entry.id   7713a7ff7ff4339ce010de1055a2b529
#
_cell.length_a   1.000
_cell.length_b   1.000
_cell.length_c   1.000
_cell.angle_alpha   90.00
_cell.angle_beta   90.00
_cell.angle_gamma   90.00
#
_symmetry.space_group_name_H-M   'P 1'
#
loop_
_entity.id
_entity.type
_entity.pdbx_description
1 polymer ?
#
loop_
_entity_poly.entity_id
_entity_poly.type
_entity_poly.pdbx_seq_one_letter_code
_entity_poly.pdbx_strand_id
1 'polypeptide(L)'
;MPLHFKQLGHGEPLVLLHGLFGSGDNWFGVAPKLAEKFHVLIPDLRNHGHSPHHAEMDYPLMAADVEKFFSAQKIESAHVIGHSMGGKVAMQFALDFPARVKKLVVVDMAPRAYAPAHDKIFAALLALDLKLFQTRAEIEAALASEISSLNLRRFLLKNLSRDAHGKFVWKMNLRGVAENYSRLGEVLNAGNPFAEPTLFIRGGRSDYINAADEVAIHHQFPAA
;
A
#
# COMPACT_ATOMS: atom_id res chain seq x y z
N MET A 1 -2.84 11.29 -10.71
CA MET A 1 -2.29 10.59 -11.90
C MET A 1 -3.13 9.35 -12.23
N PRO A 2 -3.12 8.80 -13.45
CA PRO A 2 -3.82 7.54 -13.71
C PRO A 2 -3.07 6.38 -13.02
N LEU A 3 -3.75 5.69 -12.09
CA LEU A 3 -3.20 4.49 -11.47
C LEU A 3 -3.47 3.28 -12.35
N HIS A 4 -2.47 2.40 -12.49
CA HIS A 4 -2.69 1.06 -13.04
C HIS A 4 -3.55 0.27 -12.03
N PHE A 5 -4.48 -0.54 -12.49
CA PHE A 5 -5.33 -1.33 -11.61
C PHE A 5 -5.77 -2.64 -12.25
N LYS A 6 -6.22 -3.56 -11.40
CA LYS A 6 -6.92 -4.77 -11.77
C LYS A 6 -8.33 -4.74 -11.20
N GLN A 7 -9.24 -5.45 -11.82
CA GLN A 7 -10.62 -5.52 -11.33
C GLN A 7 -11.18 -6.94 -11.47
N LEU A 8 -12.07 -7.30 -10.54
CA LEU A 8 -12.74 -8.60 -10.51
C LEU A 8 -14.17 -8.43 -9.99
N GLY A 9 -15.06 -9.35 -10.38
CA GLY A 9 -16.42 -9.35 -9.89
C GLY A 9 -17.28 -8.22 -10.43
N HIS A 10 -18.44 -8.04 -9.82
CA HIS A 10 -19.43 -7.01 -10.14
C HIS A 10 -20.22 -6.64 -8.87
N GLY A 11 -21.01 -5.59 -8.94
CA GLY A 11 -21.81 -5.11 -7.80
C GLY A 11 -21.24 -3.86 -7.16
N GLU A 12 -21.35 -3.74 -5.85
CA GLU A 12 -20.92 -2.55 -5.11
C GLU A 12 -19.39 -2.40 -5.13
N PRO A 13 -18.84 -1.20 -5.40
CA PRO A 13 -17.41 -1.00 -5.51
C PRO A 13 -16.69 -1.24 -4.17
N LEU A 14 -15.58 -1.98 -4.24
CA LEU A 14 -14.64 -2.24 -3.15
C LEU A 14 -13.21 -1.99 -3.64
N VAL A 15 -12.52 -1.03 -3.05
CA VAL A 15 -11.15 -0.67 -3.42
C VAL A 15 -10.16 -1.23 -2.41
N LEU A 16 -9.11 -1.93 -2.90
CA LEU A 16 -8.07 -2.57 -2.07
C LEU A 16 -6.74 -1.88 -2.28
N LEU A 17 -6.16 -1.30 -1.21
CA LEU A 17 -4.89 -0.57 -1.24
C LEU A 17 -3.79 -1.38 -0.56
N HIS A 18 -2.69 -1.63 -1.29
CA HIS A 18 -1.57 -2.46 -0.82
C HIS A 18 -0.57 -1.69 0.05
N GLY A 19 0.27 -2.43 0.79
CA GLY A 19 1.33 -1.88 1.63
C GLY A 19 2.62 -1.54 0.87
N LEU A 20 3.59 -0.99 1.61
CA LEU A 20 4.94 -0.67 1.13
C LEU A 20 5.61 -1.92 0.52
N PHE A 21 6.38 -1.75 -0.54
CA PHE A 21 6.97 -2.82 -1.36
C PHE A 21 5.96 -3.77 -2.00
N GLY A 22 4.66 -3.47 -1.90
CA GLY A 22 3.59 -4.26 -2.49
C GLY A 22 3.17 -3.78 -3.88
N SER A 23 2.12 -4.43 -4.37
CA SER A 23 1.34 -4.06 -5.55
C SER A 23 -0.04 -4.66 -5.43
N GLY A 24 -0.92 -4.42 -6.37
CA GLY A 24 -2.24 -5.06 -6.42
C GLY A 24 -2.18 -6.60 -6.35
N ASP A 25 -1.07 -7.21 -6.79
CA ASP A 25 -0.87 -8.66 -6.74
C ASP A 25 -0.91 -9.24 -5.31
N ASN A 26 -0.68 -8.43 -4.29
CA ASN A 26 -0.73 -8.87 -2.89
C ASN A 26 -2.15 -9.26 -2.45
N TRP A 27 -3.15 -8.74 -3.11
CA TRP A 27 -4.55 -9.00 -2.80
C TRP A 27 -5.13 -10.24 -3.49
N PHE A 28 -4.40 -10.89 -4.42
CA PHE A 28 -4.91 -12.05 -5.17
C PHE A 28 -5.30 -13.26 -4.29
N GLY A 29 -4.76 -13.37 -3.09
CA GLY A 29 -5.16 -14.41 -2.15
C GLY A 29 -6.59 -14.24 -1.60
N VAL A 30 -7.13 -13.02 -1.57
CA VAL A 30 -8.44 -12.71 -0.99
C VAL A 30 -9.41 -12.06 -1.99
N ALA A 31 -8.90 -11.38 -3.01
CA ALA A 31 -9.72 -10.65 -3.97
C ALA A 31 -10.76 -11.52 -4.70
N PRO A 32 -10.46 -12.77 -5.13
CA PRO A 32 -11.48 -13.63 -5.75
C PRO A 32 -12.66 -13.91 -4.84
N LYS A 33 -12.44 -14.09 -3.54
CA LYS A 33 -13.51 -14.34 -2.56
C LYS A 33 -14.36 -13.10 -2.32
N LEU A 34 -13.75 -11.93 -2.28
CA LEU A 34 -14.47 -10.64 -2.18
C LEU A 34 -15.27 -10.36 -3.46
N ALA A 35 -14.74 -10.75 -4.61
CA ALA A 35 -15.37 -10.56 -5.92
C ALA A 35 -16.65 -11.39 -6.12
N GLU A 36 -16.94 -12.36 -5.25
CA GLU A 36 -18.24 -13.05 -5.22
C GLU A 36 -19.41 -12.10 -4.86
N LYS A 37 -19.12 -10.99 -4.18
CA LYS A 37 -20.12 -10.04 -3.65
C LYS A 37 -19.90 -8.60 -4.08
N PHE A 38 -18.68 -8.24 -4.51
CA PHE A 38 -18.28 -6.87 -4.79
C PHE A 38 -17.63 -6.74 -6.17
N HIS A 39 -17.74 -5.55 -6.75
CA HIS A 39 -16.84 -5.12 -7.81
C HIS A 39 -15.53 -4.67 -7.17
N VAL A 40 -14.53 -5.55 -7.15
CA VAL A 40 -13.25 -5.33 -6.51
C VAL A 40 -12.30 -4.61 -7.46
N LEU A 41 -11.77 -3.46 -7.06
CA LEU A 41 -10.80 -2.67 -7.80
C LEU A 41 -9.49 -2.61 -6.99
N ILE A 42 -8.38 -2.90 -7.62
CA ILE A 42 -7.08 -3.09 -6.95
C ILE A 42 -6.04 -2.23 -7.66
N PRO A 43 -5.95 -0.92 -7.32
CA PRO A 43 -4.93 -0.05 -7.88
C PRO A 43 -3.55 -0.35 -7.33
N ASP A 44 -2.54 -0.25 -8.18
CA ASP A 44 -1.17 -0.04 -7.76
C ASP A 44 -1.02 1.42 -7.34
N LEU A 45 -0.53 1.68 -6.12
CA LEU A 45 -0.29 3.04 -5.64
C LEU A 45 0.89 3.67 -6.37
N ARG A 46 1.00 5.02 -6.35
CA ARG A 46 2.14 5.74 -6.97
C ARG A 46 3.47 5.11 -6.58
N ASN A 47 4.42 5.10 -7.49
CA ASN A 47 5.75 4.52 -7.32
C ASN A 47 5.79 3.00 -7.12
N HIS A 48 4.65 2.30 -7.20
CA HIS A 48 4.56 0.85 -7.01
C HIS A 48 3.91 0.17 -8.24
N GLY A 49 4.23 -1.13 -8.38
CA GLY A 49 3.65 -1.98 -9.42
C GLY A 49 3.86 -1.43 -10.82
N HIS A 50 2.78 -1.23 -11.55
CA HIS A 50 2.76 -0.67 -12.91
C HIS A 50 2.23 0.77 -12.95
N SER A 51 1.97 1.38 -11.79
CA SER A 51 1.57 2.78 -11.71
C SER A 51 2.74 3.71 -12.00
N PRO A 52 2.46 4.95 -12.50
CA PRO A 52 3.51 5.92 -12.83
C PRO A 52 4.43 6.24 -11.66
N HIS A 53 5.69 6.46 -11.99
CA HIS A 53 6.71 6.92 -11.07
C HIS A 53 6.65 8.45 -10.91
N HIS A 54 6.83 8.94 -9.68
CA HIS A 54 6.79 10.35 -9.34
C HIS A 54 7.87 10.68 -8.31
N ALA A 55 8.40 11.92 -8.34
CA ALA A 55 9.43 12.34 -7.39
C ALA A 55 8.88 12.49 -5.97
N GLU A 56 7.65 12.95 -5.83
CA GLU A 56 7.01 13.21 -4.53
C GLU A 56 6.07 12.07 -4.14
N MET A 57 6.12 11.70 -2.85
CA MET A 57 5.30 10.67 -2.27
C MET A 57 5.03 10.95 -0.79
N ASP A 58 3.77 11.22 -0.45
CA ASP A 58 3.24 11.35 0.89
C ASP A 58 1.75 10.93 0.90
N TYR A 59 1.14 10.87 2.07
CA TYR A 59 -0.24 10.38 2.19
C TYR A 59 -1.27 11.30 1.54
N PRO A 60 -1.22 12.64 1.68
CA PRO A 60 -2.13 13.54 0.97
C PRO A 60 -2.07 13.39 -0.55
N LEU A 61 -0.88 13.30 -1.13
CA LEU A 61 -0.70 13.08 -2.56
C LEU A 61 -1.23 11.71 -3.02
N MET A 62 -1.04 10.67 -2.19
CA MET A 62 -1.56 9.33 -2.48
C MET A 62 -3.08 9.28 -2.37
N ALA A 63 -3.68 9.95 -1.39
CA ALA A 63 -5.12 10.11 -1.26
C ALA A 63 -5.72 10.86 -2.44
N ALA A 64 -5.08 11.93 -2.90
CA ALA A 64 -5.48 12.65 -4.11
C ALA A 64 -5.38 11.82 -5.39
N ASP A 65 -4.44 10.86 -5.48
CA ASP A 65 -4.39 9.91 -6.60
C ASP A 65 -5.56 8.93 -6.54
N VAL A 66 -5.93 8.45 -5.35
CA VAL A 66 -7.12 7.59 -5.16
C VAL A 66 -8.38 8.35 -5.56
N GLU A 67 -8.52 9.64 -5.21
CA GLU A 67 -9.65 10.47 -5.66
C GLU A 67 -9.71 10.58 -7.20
N LYS A 68 -8.58 10.85 -7.84
CA LYS A 68 -8.50 10.89 -9.31
C LYS A 68 -8.85 9.53 -9.94
N PHE A 69 -8.46 8.43 -9.29
CA PHE A 69 -8.81 7.09 -9.71
C PHE A 69 -10.33 6.87 -9.61
N PHE A 70 -10.98 7.23 -8.49
CA PHE A 70 -12.43 7.17 -8.34
C PHE A 70 -13.14 7.95 -9.43
N SER A 71 -12.73 9.20 -9.66
CA SER A 71 -13.31 10.06 -10.68
C SER A 71 -13.13 9.48 -12.09
N ALA A 72 -11.96 8.93 -12.42
CA ALA A 72 -11.69 8.31 -13.71
C ALA A 72 -12.51 7.03 -13.95
N GLN A 73 -12.77 6.24 -12.89
CA GLN A 73 -13.58 5.03 -12.94
C GLN A 73 -15.09 5.30 -12.74
N LYS A 74 -15.50 6.57 -12.60
CA LYS A 74 -16.89 6.99 -12.33
C LYS A 74 -17.46 6.34 -11.06
N ILE A 75 -16.62 6.15 -10.03
CA ILE A 75 -17.01 5.65 -8.73
C ILE A 75 -17.42 6.84 -7.87
N GLU A 76 -18.68 6.94 -7.50
CA GLU A 76 -19.15 8.00 -6.60
C GLU A 76 -18.67 7.76 -5.18
N SER A 77 -18.86 6.53 -4.67
CA SER A 77 -18.37 6.10 -3.38
C SER A 77 -18.14 4.59 -3.36
N ALA A 78 -17.25 4.11 -2.48
CA ALA A 78 -16.89 2.71 -2.37
C ALA A 78 -16.61 2.30 -0.92
N HIS A 79 -16.58 0.99 -0.67
CA HIS A 79 -15.85 0.45 0.47
C HIS A 79 -14.36 0.51 0.19
N VAL A 80 -13.54 0.82 1.20
CA VAL A 80 -12.08 0.90 1.04
C VAL A 80 -11.41 0.00 2.08
N ILE A 81 -10.51 -0.85 1.64
CA ILE A 81 -9.64 -1.66 2.51
C ILE A 81 -8.20 -1.28 2.22
N GLY A 82 -7.45 -0.91 3.26
CA GLY A 82 -6.02 -0.62 3.15
C GLY A 82 -5.18 -1.43 4.12
N HIS A 83 -4.05 -1.97 3.64
CA HIS A 83 -3.10 -2.70 4.47
C HIS A 83 -1.82 -1.89 4.65
N SER A 84 -1.33 -1.75 5.90
CA SER A 84 -0.09 -1.08 6.24
C SER A 84 -0.03 0.34 5.64
N MET A 85 0.95 0.68 4.78
CA MET A 85 1.01 1.95 4.04
C MET A 85 -0.34 2.25 3.34
N GLY A 86 -0.93 1.27 2.65
CA GLY A 86 -2.26 1.41 2.04
C GLY A 86 -3.36 1.67 3.07
N GLY A 87 -3.19 1.23 4.31
CA GLY A 87 -4.07 1.58 5.43
C GLY A 87 -4.00 3.07 5.77
N LYS A 88 -2.81 3.65 5.81
CA LYS A 88 -2.65 5.11 5.98
C LYS A 88 -3.20 5.91 4.80
N VAL A 89 -2.99 5.43 3.56
CA VAL A 89 -3.62 6.03 2.38
C VAL A 89 -5.15 6.00 2.47
N ALA A 90 -5.72 4.85 2.88
CA ALA A 90 -7.16 4.70 3.03
C ALA A 90 -7.73 5.62 4.12
N MET A 91 -7.02 5.73 5.27
CA MET A 91 -7.38 6.66 6.34
C MET A 91 -7.32 8.12 5.87
N GLN A 92 -6.21 8.54 5.23
CA GLN A 92 -6.07 9.90 4.70
C GLN A 92 -7.15 10.19 3.66
N PHE A 93 -7.44 9.24 2.77
CA PHE A 93 -8.50 9.38 1.76
C PHE A 93 -9.88 9.56 2.40
N ALA A 94 -10.18 8.81 3.47
CA ALA A 94 -11.44 8.93 4.19
C ALA A 94 -11.57 10.29 4.92
N LEU A 95 -10.47 10.81 5.47
CA LEU A 95 -10.43 12.13 6.13
C LEU A 95 -10.56 13.28 5.13
N ASP A 96 -9.90 13.21 3.97
CA ASP A 96 -9.90 14.27 2.96
C ASP A 96 -11.18 14.24 2.08
N PHE A 97 -11.74 13.04 1.82
CA PHE A 97 -12.87 12.83 0.91
C PHE A 97 -13.94 11.93 1.53
N PRO A 98 -14.52 12.29 2.69
CA PRO A 98 -15.43 11.41 3.46
C PRO A 98 -16.63 10.93 2.66
N ALA A 99 -17.20 11.74 1.77
CA ALA A 99 -18.32 11.35 0.91
C ALA A 99 -17.98 10.24 -0.09
N ARG A 100 -16.69 9.93 -0.31
CA ARG A 100 -16.23 8.88 -1.22
C ARG A 100 -16.14 7.52 -0.54
N VAL A 101 -16.16 7.45 0.80
CA VAL A 101 -15.91 6.22 1.54
C VAL A 101 -17.17 5.80 2.30
N LYS A 102 -17.78 4.68 1.92
CA LYS A 102 -18.97 4.12 2.60
C LYS A 102 -18.62 3.39 3.89
N LYS A 103 -17.56 2.57 3.84
CA LYS A 103 -17.01 1.87 5.01
C LYS A 103 -15.51 1.76 4.80
N LEU A 104 -14.77 1.88 5.88
CA LEU A 104 -13.32 1.78 5.90
C LEU A 104 -12.86 0.53 6.64
N VAL A 105 -11.92 -0.21 6.08
CA VAL A 105 -11.20 -1.28 6.79
C VAL A 105 -9.70 -0.99 6.73
N VAL A 106 -9.09 -0.87 7.89
CA VAL A 106 -7.64 -0.64 8.04
C VAL A 106 -7.01 -1.91 8.61
N VAL A 107 -6.09 -2.49 7.85
CA VAL A 107 -5.42 -3.72 8.25
C VAL A 107 -4.00 -3.40 8.71
N ASP A 108 -3.74 -3.66 9.99
CA ASP A 108 -2.45 -3.65 10.65
C ASP A 108 -1.71 -2.29 10.55
N MET A 109 -2.42 -1.19 10.84
CA MET A 109 -1.87 0.17 10.84
C MET A 109 -2.73 1.10 11.70
N ALA A 110 -2.11 1.99 12.50
CA ALA A 110 -2.77 3.06 13.26
C ALA A 110 -2.50 4.44 12.63
N PRO A 111 -3.27 5.49 12.96
CA PRO A 111 -3.10 6.83 12.39
C PRO A 111 -1.89 7.62 12.94
N ARG A 112 -1.09 7.03 13.83
CA ARG A 112 0.08 7.66 14.46
C ARG A 112 1.31 7.74 13.55
N ALA A 113 2.34 8.47 13.99
CA ALA A 113 3.68 8.40 13.40
C ALA A 113 4.36 7.06 13.72
N TYR A 114 5.25 6.63 12.82
CA TYR A 114 6.07 5.44 12.96
C TYR A 114 7.54 5.77 12.70
N ALA A 115 8.43 5.27 13.55
CA ALA A 115 9.86 5.37 13.30
C ALA A 115 10.26 4.56 12.05
N PRO A 116 11.28 5.01 11.30
CA PRO A 116 11.82 4.25 10.16
C PRO A 116 12.27 2.85 10.59
N ALA A 117 11.73 1.82 9.95
CA ALA A 117 12.04 0.42 10.26
C ALA A 117 12.51 -0.39 9.03
N HIS A 118 12.55 0.23 7.85
CA HIS A 118 12.86 -0.45 6.59
C HIS A 118 14.16 0.03 5.93
N ASP A 119 14.96 0.87 6.59
CA ASP A 119 16.20 1.44 6.01
C ASP A 119 17.18 0.36 5.55
N LYS A 120 17.35 -0.71 6.34
CA LYS A 120 18.17 -1.87 5.95
C LYS A 120 17.65 -2.57 4.70
N ILE A 121 16.33 -2.66 4.55
CA ILE A 121 15.71 -3.26 3.35
C ILE A 121 15.98 -2.39 2.13
N PHE A 122 15.76 -1.05 2.25
CA PHE A 122 16.08 -0.13 1.15
C PHE A 122 17.55 -0.19 0.77
N ALA A 123 18.47 -0.17 1.76
CA ALA A 123 19.91 -0.25 1.51
C ALA A 123 20.27 -1.55 0.77
N ALA A 124 19.77 -2.69 1.21
CA ALA A 124 20.01 -3.99 0.57
C ALA A 124 19.49 -4.04 -0.87
N LEU A 125 18.27 -3.54 -1.11
CA LEU A 125 17.68 -3.54 -2.46
C LEU A 125 18.40 -2.57 -3.42
N LEU A 126 18.77 -1.38 -2.93
CA LEU A 126 19.48 -0.36 -3.73
C LEU A 126 20.92 -0.74 -4.05
N ALA A 127 21.56 -1.57 -3.22
CA ALA A 127 22.91 -2.07 -3.47
C ALA A 127 22.98 -3.14 -4.58
N LEU A 128 21.85 -3.75 -4.97
CA LEU A 128 21.84 -4.77 -6.01
C LEU A 128 22.02 -4.18 -7.40
N ASP A 129 23.08 -4.55 -8.08
CA ASP A 129 23.16 -4.38 -9.55
C ASP A 129 22.44 -5.54 -10.24
N LEU A 130 21.16 -5.32 -10.57
CA LEU A 130 20.30 -6.33 -11.18
C LEU A 130 20.82 -6.87 -12.52
N LYS A 131 21.74 -6.15 -13.19
CA LYS A 131 22.33 -6.57 -14.48
C LYS A 131 23.27 -7.76 -14.34
N LEU A 132 23.80 -8.01 -13.14
CA LEU A 132 24.73 -9.10 -12.85
C LEU A 132 24.03 -10.47 -12.72
N PHE A 133 22.70 -10.49 -12.56
CA PHE A 133 21.93 -11.69 -12.26
C PHE A 133 21.19 -12.22 -13.50
N GLN A 134 21.17 -13.55 -13.64
CA GLN A 134 20.42 -14.23 -14.70
C GLN A 134 19.10 -14.81 -14.19
N THR A 135 19.05 -15.18 -12.91
CA THR A 135 17.90 -15.83 -12.30
C THR A 135 17.41 -15.09 -11.05
N ARG A 136 16.13 -15.23 -10.75
CA ARG A 136 15.54 -14.71 -9.48
C ARG A 136 16.16 -15.39 -8.26
N ALA A 137 16.57 -16.66 -8.37
CA ALA A 137 17.20 -17.39 -7.29
C ALA A 137 18.57 -16.80 -6.91
N GLU A 138 19.35 -16.35 -7.88
CA GLU A 138 20.62 -15.65 -7.62
C GLU A 138 20.40 -14.35 -6.85
N ILE A 139 19.36 -13.56 -7.22
CA ILE A 139 19.00 -12.32 -6.51
C ILE A 139 18.53 -12.65 -5.10
N GLU A 140 17.70 -13.71 -4.91
CA GLU A 140 17.26 -14.16 -3.60
C GLU A 140 18.43 -14.54 -2.70
N ALA A 141 19.41 -15.25 -3.25
CA ALA A 141 20.61 -15.65 -2.53
C ALA A 141 21.50 -14.45 -2.16
N ALA A 142 21.66 -13.47 -3.07
CA ALA A 142 22.43 -12.26 -2.82
C ALA A 142 21.84 -11.40 -1.70
N LEU A 143 20.51 -11.43 -1.49
CA LEU A 143 19.84 -10.73 -0.39
C LEU A 143 19.92 -11.47 0.95
N ALA A 144 20.37 -12.71 1.00
CA ALA A 144 20.26 -13.55 2.19
C ALA A 144 21.11 -13.07 3.38
N SER A 145 22.25 -12.39 3.12
CA SER A 145 23.10 -11.80 4.16
C SER A 145 22.44 -10.62 4.86
N GLU A 146 21.71 -9.80 4.12
CA GLU A 146 21.08 -8.57 4.63
C GLU A 146 19.65 -8.80 5.14
N ILE A 147 18.92 -9.72 4.50
CA ILE A 147 17.51 -10.01 4.80
C ILE A 147 17.39 -11.51 5.10
N SER A 148 17.44 -11.89 6.37
CA SER A 148 17.42 -13.29 6.81
C SER A 148 16.11 -14.01 6.47
N SER A 149 14.95 -13.31 6.54
CA SER A 149 13.64 -13.89 6.29
C SER A 149 13.42 -14.24 4.81
N LEU A 150 13.33 -15.54 4.51
CA LEU A 150 13.03 -16.05 3.17
C LEU A 150 11.69 -15.53 2.64
N ASN A 151 10.67 -15.48 3.51
CA ASN A 151 9.35 -14.99 3.12
C ASN A 151 9.38 -13.51 2.74
N LEU A 152 10.15 -12.71 3.49
CA LEU A 152 10.34 -11.30 3.17
C LEU A 152 11.10 -11.12 1.84
N ARG A 153 12.19 -11.85 1.61
CA ARG A 153 12.89 -11.80 0.31
C ARG A 153 11.96 -12.13 -0.85
N ARG A 154 11.20 -13.23 -0.75
CA ARG A 154 10.23 -13.62 -1.79
C ARG A 154 9.14 -12.58 -2.01
N PHE A 155 8.68 -11.93 -0.95
CA PHE A 155 7.73 -10.81 -1.05
C PHE A 155 8.34 -9.63 -1.81
N LEU A 156 9.54 -9.18 -1.42
CA LEU A 156 10.25 -8.07 -2.07
C LEU A 156 10.53 -8.34 -3.55
N LEU A 157 10.93 -9.56 -3.88
CA LEU A 157 11.24 -9.97 -5.25
C LEU A 157 9.99 -10.07 -6.16
N LYS A 158 8.77 -9.97 -5.65
CA LYS A 158 7.58 -9.78 -6.51
C LYS A 158 7.64 -8.47 -7.31
N ASN A 159 8.46 -7.51 -6.87
CA ASN A 159 8.73 -6.27 -7.59
C ASN A 159 9.72 -6.43 -8.76
N LEU A 160 10.30 -7.60 -8.98
CA LEU A 160 11.13 -7.85 -10.15
C LEU A 160 10.29 -8.09 -11.39
N SER A 161 10.69 -7.46 -12.48
CA SER A 161 10.24 -7.75 -13.83
C SER A 161 11.46 -7.88 -14.76
N ARG A 162 11.21 -8.16 -16.03
CA ARG A 162 12.23 -8.10 -17.08
C ARG A 162 11.88 -6.97 -18.04
N ASP A 163 12.89 -6.22 -18.44
CA ASP A 163 12.77 -5.21 -19.48
C ASP A 163 12.68 -5.84 -20.88
N ALA A 164 12.61 -5.00 -21.91
CA ALA A 164 12.56 -5.44 -23.32
C ALA A 164 13.79 -6.25 -23.78
N HIS A 165 14.91 -6.15 -23.04
CA HIS A 165 16.16 -6.88 -23.29
C HIS A 165 16.29 -8.13 -22.39
N GLY A 166 15.25 -8.48 -21.64
CA GLY A 166 15.23 -9.62 -20.73
C GLY A 166 16.02 -9.42 -19.44
N LYS A 167 16.51 -8.22 -19.15
CA LYS A 167 17.24 -7.89 -17.92
C LYS A 167 16.28 -7.61 -16.77
N PHE A 168 16.69 -7.97 -15.54
CA PHE A 168 15.90 -7.68 -14.36
C PHE A 168 15.87 -6.18 -14.08
N VAL A 169 14.68 -5.68 -13.74
CA VAL A 169 14.41 -4.31 -13.31
C VAL A 169 13.41 -4.32 -12.17
N TRP A 170 13.44 -3.29 -11.32
CA TRP A 170 12.40 -3.08 -10.33
C TRP A 170 11.15 -2.48 -11.01
N LYS A 171 9.97 -3.06 -10.76
CA LYS A 171 8.68 -2.46 -11.17
C LYS A 171 8.41 -1.17 -10.40
N MET A 172 8.72 -1.18 -9.10
CA MET A 172 8.56 0.00 -8.26
C MET A 172 9.69 1.00 -8.48
N ASN A 173 9.41 2.28 -8.24
CA ASN A 173 10.41 3.34 -8.14
C ASN A 173 11.16 3.24 -6.80
N LEU A 174 12.01 2.23 -6.66
CA LEU A 174 12.70 1.92 -5.40
C LEU A 174 13.44 3.14 -4.81
N ARG A 175 14.15 3.91 -5.65
CA ARG A 175 14.89 5.10 -5.23
C ARG A 175 13.93 6.20 -4.75
N GLY A 176 12.91 6.52 -5.55
CA GLY A 176 11.94 7.56 -5.19
C GLY A 176 11.14 7.21 -3.92
N VAL A 177 10.83 5.92 -3.70
CA VAL A 177 10.18 5.48 -2.45
C VAL A 177 11.14 5.64 -1.27
N ALA A 178 12.41 5.25 -1.41
CA ALA A 178 13.43 5.40 -0.35
C ALA A 178 13.66 6.87 0.03
N GLU A 179 13.74 7.77 -0.95
CA GLU A 179 13.93 9.22 -0.76
C GLU A 179 12.74 9.87 -0.02
N ASN A 180 11.53 9.34 -0.19
CA ASN A 180 10.33 9.84 0.49
C ASN A 180 9.94 9.02 1.75
N TYR A 181 10.75 8.02 2.14
CA TYR A 181 10.36 7.07 3.19
C TYR A 181 10.09 7.73 4.55
N SER A 182 10.83 8.79 4.91
CA SER A 182 10.57 9.53 6.14
C SER A 182 9.16 10.11 6.21
N ARG A 183 8.63 10.63 5.09
CA ARG A 183 7.26 11.16 4.99
C ARG A 183 6.19 10.08 5.19
N LEU A 184 6.50 8.83 4.82
CA LEU A 184 5.62 7.69 5.06
C LEU A 184 5.59 7.24 6.54
N GLY A 185 6.52 7.74 7.37
CA GLY A 185 6.51 7.58 8.81
C GLY A 185 5.65 8.61 9.55
N GLU A 186 5.27 9.71 8.92
CA GLU A 186 4.57 10.83 9.56
C GLU A 186 3.15 10.47 10.02
N VAL A 187 2.63 11.27 10.98
CA VAL A 187 1.22 11.23 11.38
C VAL A 187 0.34 11.67 10.22
N LEU A 188 -0.89 11.20 10.19
CA LEU A 188 -1.86 11.65 9.18
C LEU A 188 -2.27 13.10 9.44
N ASN A 189 -2.47 13.85 8.37
CA ASN A 189 -3.11 15.16 8.45
C ASN A 189 -4.60 14.97 8.77
N ALA A 190 -4.95 15.23 10.02
CA ALA A 190 -6.31 15.12 10.47
C ALA A 190 -7.04 16.46 10.24
N GLY A 191 -8.05 16.41 9.38
CA GLY A 191 -9.11 17.41 9.31
C GLY A 191 -10.25 17.08 10.29
N ASN A 192 -11.50 17.08 9.81
CA ASN A 192 -12.64 16.58 10.58
C ASN A 192 -12.57 15.05 10.73
N PRO A 193 -13.04 14.48 11.85
CA PRO A 193 -13.14 13.03 12.01
C PRO A 193 -14.00 12.39 10.91
N PHE A 194 -13.62 11.18 10.51
CA PHE A 194 -14.43 10.36 9.60
C PHE A 194 -15.44 9.55 10.41
N ALA A 195 -16.73 9.83 10.23
CA ALA A 195 -17.81 9.32 11.07
C ALA A 195 -18.47 8.02 10.54
N GLU A 196 -18.11 7.57 9.32
CA GLU A 196 -18.69 6.37 8.74
C GLU A 196 -18.07 5.09 9.35
N PRO A 197 -18.75 3.92 9.26
CA PRO A 197 -18.32 2.68 9.88
C PRO A 197 -16.89 2.32 9.49
N THR A 198 -16.05 2.13 10.51
CA THR A 198 -14.62 1.83 10.35
C THR A 198 -14.25 0.58 11.15
N LEU A 199 -13.44 -0.30 10.55
CA LEU A 199 -12.91 -1.49 11.21
C LEU A 199 -11.38 -1.47 11.17
N PHE A 200 -10.74 -1.55 12.34
CA PHE A 200 -9.31 -1.80 12.46
C PHE A 200 -9.06 -3.28 12.73
N ILE A 201 -8.23 -3.91 11.91
CA ILE A 201 -7.81 -5.32 12.06
C ILE A 201 -6.34 -5.33 12.46
N ARG A 202 -6.06 -5.84 13.65
CA ARG A 202 -4.70 -5.97 14.17
C ARG A 202 -4.15 -7.37 13.91
N GLY A 203 -2.90 -7.47 13.45
CA GLY A 203 -2.16 -8.72 13.41
C GLY A 203 -1.82 -9.20 14.83
N GLY A 204 -2.13 -10.45 15.17
CA GLY A 204 -1.92 -10.96 16.55
C GLY A 204 -0.45 -11.00 16.99
N ARG A 205 0.51 -10.84 16.07
CA ARG A 205 1.97 -10.80 16.33
C ARG A 205 2.60 -9.51 15.82
N SER A 206 1.78 -8.47 15.59
CA SER A 206 2.21 -7.19 15.05
C SER A 206 2.16 -6.11 16.12
N ASP A 207 3.12 -5.20 16.09
CA ASP A 207 3.19 -4.02 16.97
C ASP A 207 2.71 -2.74 16.26
N TYR A 208 2.16 -2.84 15.06
CA TYR A 208 1.66 -1.69 14.30
C TYR A 208 0.39 -1.08 14.91
N ILE A 209 -0.41 -1.88 15.61
CA ILE A 209 -1.54 -1.39 16.43
C ILE A 209 -1.36 -1.95 17.84
N ASN A 210 -1.44 -1.09 18.84
CA ASN A 210 -1.42 -1.48 20.26
C ASN A 210 -2.51 -0.73 21.04
N ALA A 211 -2.70 -1.06 22.33
CA ALA A 211 -3.75 -0.47 23.15
C ALA A 211 -3.64 1.07 23.27
N ALA A 212 -2.43 1.64 23.22
CA ALA A 212 -2.26 3.09 23.29
C ALA A 212 -2.79 3.83 22.03
N ASP A 213 -2.98 3.11 20.93
CA ASP A 213 -3.48 3.70 19.69
C ASP A 213 -5.02 3.91 19.71
N GLU A 214 -5.76 3.27 20.62
CA GLU A 214 -7.23 3.34 20.69
C GLU A 214 -7.74 4.79 20.80
N VAL A 215 -7.12 5.62 21.62
CA VAL A 215 -7.51 7.03 21.78
C VAL A 215 -7.35 7.79 20.47
N ALA A 216 -6.24 7.62 19.77
CA ALA A 216 -5.99 8.28 18.49
C ALA A 216 -6.93 7.76 17.38
N ILE A 217 -7.22 6.46 17.40
CA ILE A 217 -8.17 5.83 16.47
C ILE A 217 -9.57 6.42 16.67
N HIS A 218 -10.12 6.39 17.89
CA HIS A 218 -11.48 6.89 18.12
C HIS A 218 -11.60 8.40 17.99
N HIS A 219 -10.50 9.15 18.16
CA HIS A 219 -10.50 10.59 17.90
C HIS A 219 -10.71 10.91 16.42
N GLN A 220 -10.06 10.17 15.52
CA GLN A 220 -10.16 10.42 14.07
C GLN A 220 -11.25 9.57 13.39
N PHE A 221 -11.60 8.42 13.96
CA PHE A 221 -12.59 7.45 13.46
C PHE A 221 -13.56 7.05 14.59
N PRO A 222 -14.49 7.94 15.00
CA PRO A 222 -15.35 7.70 16.17
C PRO A 222 -16.27 6.48 16.03
N ALA A 223 -16.54 6.02 14.81
CA ALA A 223 -17.33 4.82 14.52
C ALA A 223 -16.45 3.55 14.31
N ALA A 224 -15.23 3.51 14.84
CA ALA A 224 -14.33 2.38 14.73
C ALA A 224 -14.67 1.29 15.76
#